data_71940c0c86dfb025784eb90edb77cbe7
#
_entry.id   71940c0c86dfb025784eb90edb77cbe7
#
_cell.length_a   1.000
_cell.length_b   1.000
_cell.length_c   1.000
_cell.angle_alpha   90.00
_cell.angle_beta   90.00
_cell.angle_gamma   90.00
#
_symmetry.space_group_name_H-M   'P 1'
#
loop_
_entity.id
_entity.type
_entity.pdbx_description
1 polymer ?
#
loop_
_entity_poly.entity_id
_entity_poly.type
_entity_poly.pdbx_seq_one_letter_code
_entity_poly.pdbx_strand_id
1 'polypeptide(L)'
;FEPTEHESADANLALAERVFDECKKHDLLLLLEAVAFPYNGETKKDASFLDRKAETVIESARVLSRYCDIYKAEFPGTLGRESDQQLEDNLEALDASSERPWVLLSAGVDYDDYLDQVDMALHAGASGVLGGRAFWKEYFQQTDADGRRAFLTDVARKRLADVDAQVRENGSPWFTRYGFSAEDLGTVRAVEGWHFRY
;
A
#
# COMPACT_ATOMS: atom_id res chain seq x y z
N PHE A 1 3.73 -11.94 -5.48
CA PHE A 1 5.12 -11.87 -5.89
C PHE A 1 5.98 -12.55 -4.82
N GLU A 2 6.85 -13.42 -5.25
CA GLU A 2 7.89 -14.06 -4.42
C GLU A 2 9.24 -13.68 -5.04
N PRO A 3 9.98 -12.78 -4.44
CA PRO A 3 11.10 -12.13 -5.13
C PRO A 3 12.34 -13.01 -5.33
N THR A 4 12.54 -14.02 -4.50
CA THR A 4 13.82 -14.75 -4.46
C THR A 4 13.73 -16.23 -4.79
N GLU A 5 12.60 -16.87 -4.65
CA GLU A 5 12.48 -18.33 -4.70
C GLU A 5 11.49 -18.86 -5.75
N HIS A 6 10.67 -17.97 -6.35
CA HIS A 6 9.67 -18.40 -7.30
C HIS A 6 10.13 -18.21 -8.75
N GLU A 7 9.90 -19.21 -9.60
CA GLU A 7 10.29 -19.22 -11.01
C GLU A 7 9.76 -18.02 -11.85
N SER A 8 8.68 -17.36 -11.38
CA SER A 8 8.12 -16.19 -12.04
C SER A 8 8.77 -14.85 -11.63
N ALA A 9 9.71 -14.83 -10.68
CA ALA A 9 10.28 -13.60 -10.14
C ALA A 9 10.94 -12.75 -11.23
N ASP A 10 11.82 -13.32 -12.03
CA ASP A 10 12.51 -12.61 -13.12
C ASP A 10 11.55 -12.06 -14.17
N ALA A 11 10.53 -12.85 -14.54
CA ALA A 11 9.52 -12.42 -15.50
C ALA A 11 8.67 -11.26 -14.97
N ASN A 12 8.32 -11.27 -13.69
CA ASN A 12 7.58 -10.20 -13.03
C ASN A 12 8.44 -8.91 -12.89
N LEU A 13 9.72 -9.04 -12.57
CA LEU A 13 10.64 -7.89 -12.55
C LEU A 13 10.76 -7.26 -13.94
N ALA A 14 11.00 -8.05 -14.97
CA ALA A 14 11.07 -7.58 -16.34
C ALA A 14 9.75 -6.94 -16.81
N LEU A 15 8.61 -7.45 -16.36
CA LEU A 15 7.31 -6.83 -16.62
C LEU A 15 7.18 -5.47 -15.95
N ALA A 16 7.53 -5.37 -14.66
CA ALA A 16 7.45 -4.12 -13.89
C ALA A 16 8.32 -3.03 -14.54
N GLU A 17 9.56 -3.35 -14.90
CA GLU A 17 10.47 -2.45 -15.62
C GLU A 17 9.85 -1.96 -16.93
N ARG A 18 9.38 -2.87 -17.78
CA ARG A 18 8.77 -2.53 -19.07
C ARG A 18 7.53 -1.65 -18.91
N VAL A 19 6.65 -1.95 -17.95
CA VAL A 19 5.45 -1.15 -17.69
C VAL A 19 5.83 0.25 -17.22
N PHE A 20 6.82 0.36 -16.34
CA PHE A 20 7.30 1.64 -15.84
C PHE A 20 7.87 2.51 -16.97
N ASP A 21 8.66 1.91 -17.87
CA ASP A 21 9.20 2.63 -19.02
C ASP A 21 8.10 3.09 -19.99
N GLU A 22 7.08 2.28 -20.21
CA GLU A 22 5.92 2.70 -21.03
C GLU A 22 5.12 3.83 -20.33
N CYS A 23 4.91 3.75 -19.01
CA CYS A 23 4.26 4.82 -18.28
C CYS A 23 5.02 6.15 -18.40
N LYS A 24 6.35 6.12 -18.27
CA LYS A 24 7.19 7.33 -18.48
C LYS A 24 7.06 7.93 -19.87
N LYS A 25 7.03 7.10 -20.91
CA LYS A 25 6.85 7.57 -22.30
C LYS A 25 5.53 8.30 -22.52
N HIS A 26 4.51 7.94 -21.75
CA HIS A 26 3.17 8.49 -21.86
C HIS A 26 2.83 9.49 -20.75
N ASP A 27 3.82 9.90 -19.95
CA ASP A 27 3.64 10.82 -18.81
C ASP A 27 2.54 10.35 -17.83
N LEU A 28 2.52 9.04 -17.55
CA LEU A 28 1.59 8.41 -16.63
C LEU A 28 2.32 8.02 -15.34
N LEU A 29 1.68 8.31 -14.21
CA LEU A 29 2.15 7.81 -12.91
C LEU A 29 1.86 6.31 -12.80
N LEU A 30 2.86 5.54 -12.36
CA LEU A 30 2.71 4.13 -12.06
C LEU A 30 2.63 3.92 -10.54
N LEU A 31 1.51 3.38 -10.10
CA LEU A 31 1.36 2.81 -8.77
C LEU A 31 1.49 1.28 -8.91
N LEU A 32 2.50 0.71 -8.26
CA LEU A 32 2.78 -0.72 -8.32
C LEU A 32 2.43 -1.39 -7.00
N GLU A 33 1.61 -2.43 -7.07
CA GLU A 33 1.21 -3.27 -5.95
C GLU A 33 1.84 -4.65 -6.08
N ALA A 34 2.64 -5.06 -5.10
CA ALA A 34 3.12 -6.42 -4.96
C ALA A 34 2.36 -7.12 -3.83
N VAL A 35 1.81 -8.28 -4.14
CA VAL A 35 1.06 -9.09 -3.16
C VAL A 35 1.75 -10.44 -3.01
N ALA A 36 2.11 -10.79 -1.77
CA ALA A 36 2.59 -12.12 -1.43
C ALA A 36 1.49 -13.16 -1.66
N PHE A 37 1.87 -14.30 -2.20
CA PHE A 37 0.92 -15.39 -2.48
C PHE A 37 1.43 -16.73 -1.97
N PRO A 38 0.52 -17.61 -1.52
CA PRO A 38 0.86 -18.98 -1.19
C PRO A 38 1.17 -19.78 -2.47
N TYR A 39 2.17 -20.66 -2.41
CA TYR A 39 2.53 -21.56 -3.50
C TYR A 39 2.80 -22.98 -2.95
N ASN A 40 3.08 -23.95 -3.82
CA ASN A 40 3.31 -25.34 -3.42
C ASN A 40 2.18 -25.99 -2.60
N GLY A 41 0.93 -25.57 -2.85
CA GLY A 41 -0.25 -26.12 -2.17
C GLY A 41 -0.58 -25.45 -0.83
N GLU A 42 0.14 -24.43 -0.43
CA GLU A 42 -0.15 -23.62 0.76
C GLU A 42 -1.44 -22.81 0.63
N THR A 43 -1.93 -22.36 1.76
CA THR A 43 -2.97 -21.33 1.88
C THR A 43 -2.41 -20.11 2.61
N LYS A 44 -3.09 -18.97 2.51
CA LYS A 44 -2.74 -17.74 3.26
C LYS A 44 -2.80 -17.88 4.79
N LYS A 45 -3.29 -19.02 5.31
CA LYS A 45 -3.41 -19.30 6.74
C LYS A 45 -2.33 -20.25 7.25
N ASP A 46 -1.57 -20.88 6.37
CA ASP A 46 -0.55 -21.84 6.76
C ASP A 46 0.64 -21.15 7.41
N ALA A 47 1.19 -21.78 8.43
CA ALA A 47 2.32 -21.23 9.18
C ALA A 47 3.51 -20.93 8.26
N SER A 48 3.81 -21.82 7.32
CA SER A 48 4.89 -21.65 6.36
C SER A 48 4.75 -20.38 5.49
N PHE A 49 3.52 -20.03 5.07
CA PHE A 49 3.25 -18.78 4.38
C PHE A 49 3.41 -17.57 5.32
N LEU A 50 2.82 -17.66 6.53
CA LEU A 50 2.83 -16.55 7.48
C LEU A 50 4.26 -16.26 7.99
N ASP A 51 5.08 -17.29 8.19
CA ASP A 51 6.47 -17.16 8.68
C ASP A 51 7.37 -16.39 7.68
N ARG A 52 7.15 -16.54 6.36
CA ARG A 52 7.94 -15.85 5.34
C ARG A 52 7.33 -14.53 4.87
N LYS A 53 6.08 -14.22 5.25
CA LYS A 53 5.34 -13.07 4.72
C LYS A 53 6.08 -11.75 4.91
N ALA A 54 6.61 -11.49 6.08
CA ALA A 54 7.32 -10.25 6.38
C ALA A 54 8.52 -10.06 5.46
N GLU A 55 9.38 -11.08 5.36
CA GLU A 55 10.55 -11.05 4.49
C GLU A 55 10.15 -10.88 3.00
N THR A 56 9.14 -11.62 2.54
CA THR A 56 8.61 -11.50 1.18
C THR A 56 8.14 -10.09 0.85
N VAL A 57 7.42 -9.43 1.77
CA VAL A 57 6.91 -8.07 1.57
C VAL A 57 8.06 -7.06 1.53
N ILE A 58 9.01 -7.15 2.45
CA ILE A 58 10.18 -6.26 2.53
C ILE A 58 11.06 -6.43 1.29
N GLU A 59 11.34 -7.65 0.91
CA GLU A 59 12.16 -7.95 -0.27
C GLU A 59 11.47 -7.51 -1.57
N SER A 60 10.15 -7.67 -1.65
CA SER A 60 9.35 -7.15 -2.78
C SER A 60 9.48 -5.64 -2.91
N ALA A 61 9.45 -4.90 -1.81
CA ALA A 61 9.68 -3.45 -1.83
C ALA A 61 11.08 -3.12 -2.32
N ARG A 62 12.10 -3.84 -1.85
CA ARG A 62 13.49 -3.62 -2.21
C ARG A 62 13.76 -3.80 -3.71
N VAL A 63 13.13 -4.79 -4.34
CA VAL A 63 13.39 -5.09 -5.76
C VAL A 63 12.44 -4.38 -6.72
N LEU A 64 11.20 -4.06 -6.30
CA LEU A 64 10.16 -3.53 -7.18
C LEU A 64 9.93 -2.02 -7.05
N SER A 65 10.19 -1.41 -5.88
CA SER A 65 9.84 0.00 -5.67
C SER A 65 10.54 0.96 -6.62
N ARG A 66 11.69 0.61 -7.17
CA ARG A 66 12.40 1.39 -8.19
C ARG A 66 11.66 1.48 -9.54
N TYR A 67 10.75 0.56 -9.80
CA TYR A 67 9.97 0.47 -11.03
C TYR A 67 8.55 1.05 -10.90
N CYS A 68 8.39 2.05 -10.05
CA CYS A 68 7.12 2.76 -9.90
C CYS A 68 7.33 4.19 -9.40
N ASP A 69 6.26 4.97 -9.38
CA ASP A 69 6.26 6.30 -8.74
C ASP A 69 5.74 6.21 -7.30
N ILE A 70 4.80 5.30 -7.04
CA ILE A 70 4.29 5.02 -5.70
C ILE A 70 4.23 3.51 -5.51
N TYR A 71 4.85 3.02 -4.44
CA TYR A 71 4.79 1.60 -4.09
C TYR A 71 3.63 1.32 -3.14
N LYS A 72 2.79 0.35 -3.46
CA LYS A 72 1.68 -0.08 -2.61
C LYS A 72 2.01 -1.39 -1.94
N ALA A 73 2.27 -1.34 -0.63
CA ALA A 73 2.78 -2.44 0.17
C ALA A 73 1.70 -3.17 0.95
N GLU A 74 1.83 -4.49 1.11
CA GLU A 74 1.15 -5.24 2.16
C GLU A 74 1.75 -4.90 3.53
N PHE A 75 0.96 -5.11 4.59
CA PHE A 75 1.48 -5.07 5.96
C PHE A 75 2.45 -6.24 6.19
N PRO A 76 3.71 -5.97 6.62
CA PRO A 76 4.77 -6.98 6.69
C PRO A 76 4.69 -7.81 7.97
N GLY A 77 3.59 -8.50 8.17
CA GLY A 77 3.32 -9.33 9.35
C GLY A 77 1.83 -9.61 9.51
N THR A 78 1.45 -10.05 10.69
CA THR A 78 0.07 -10.41 11.06
C THR A 78 -0.18 -10.00 12.50
N LEU A 79 -1.12 -9.09 12.74
CA LEU A 79 -1.52 -8.67 14.08
C LEU A 79 -1.92 -9.87 14.93
N GLY A 80 -1.50 -9.88 16.18
CA GLY A 80 -1.77 -10.96 17.10
C GLY A 80 -0.93 -12.25 16.92
N ARG A 81 -0.07 -12.29 15.87
CA ARG A 81 0.91 -13.38 15.68
C ARG A 81 2.31 -12.94 16.09
N GLU A 82 2.80 -11.86 15.51
CA GLU A 82 4.04 -11.22 15.89
C GLU A 82 3.80 -10.24 17.04
N SER A 83 4.83 -9.94 17.82
CA SER A 83 4.78 -8.85 18.81
C SER A 83 4.78 -7.49 18.13
N ASP A 84 4.30 -6.46 18.83
CA ASP A 84 4.27 -5.08 18.32
C ASP A 84 5.68 -4.64 17.90
N GLN A 85 6.71 -4.93 18.69
CA GLN A 85 8.09 -4.62 18.35
C GLN A 85 8.56 -5.28 17.06
N GLN A 86 8.20 -6.56 16.83
CA GLN A 86 8.55 -7.24 15.57
C GLN A 86 7.84 -6.63 14.38
N LEU A 87 6.58 -6.21 14.54
CA LEU A 87 5.82 -5.53 13.49
C LEU A 87 6.40 -4.14 13.18
N GLU A 88 6.80 -3.39 14.20
CA GLU A 88 7.51 -2.11 14.05
C GLU A 88 8.84 -2.30 13.31
N ASP A 89 9.68 -3.23 13.76
CA ASP A 89 10.97 -3.55 13.11
C ASP A 89 10.78 -3.95 11.63
N ASN A 90 9.74 -4.72 11.31
CA ASN A 90 9.40 -5.11 9.94
C ASN A 90 8.95 -3.91 9.09
N LEU A 91 8.17 -3.00 9.66
CA LEU A 91 7.72 -1.79 8.97
C LEU A 91 8.86 -0.80 8.73
N GLU A 92 9.77 -0.63 9.68
CA GLU A 92 10.99 0.15 9.51
C GLU A 92 11.87 -0.45 8.40
N ALA A 93 12.01 -1.78 8.36
CA ALA A 93 12.73 -2.47 7.31
C ALA A 93 12.07 -2.31 5.93
N LEU A 94 10.73 -2.31 5.87
CA LEU A 94 9.97 -2.03 4.66
C LEU A 94 10.22 -0.61 4.16
N ASP A 95 10.14 0.39 5.06
CA ASP A 95 10.41 1.80 4.72
C ASP A 95 11.83 1.99 4.19
N ALA A 96 12.81 1.42 4.87
CA ALA A 96 14.21 1.47 4.47
C ALA A 96 14.48 0.77 3.12
N SER A 97 13.68 -0.24 2.78
CA SER A 97 13.81 -1.02 1.53
C SER A 97 13.12 -0.34 0.34
N SER A 98 12.18 0.59 0.57
CA SER A 98 11.47 1.26 -0.51
C SER A 98 12.23 2.47 -1.02
N GLU A 99 12.58 2.49 -2.31
CA GLU A 99 13.19 3.65 -2.98
C GLU A 99 12.18 4.77 -3.26
N ARG A 100 10.88 4.45 -3.24
CA ARG A 100 9.79 5.38 -3.57
C ARG A 100 8.88 5.61 -2.37
N PRO A 101 8.09 6.69 -2.35
CA PRO A 101 7.04 6.82 -1.35
C PRO A 101 6.12 5.60 -1.42
N TRP A 102 5.73 5.11 -0.27
CA TRP A 102 4.88 3.93 -0.20
C TRP A 102 3.58 4.19 0.55
N VAL A 103 2.56 3.42 0.21
CA VAL A 103 1.24 3.45 0.81
C VAL A 103 0.80 2.06 1.21
N LEU A 104 0.07 1.95 2.33
CA LEU A 104 -0.40 0.67 2.85
C LEU A 104 -1.67 0.21 2.13
N LEU A 105 -1.74 -1.06 1.71
CA LEU A 105 -2.97 -1.71 1.25
C LEU A 105 -3.73 -2.37 2.40
N SER A 106 -5.03 -2.62 2.23
CA SER A 106 -5.86 -3.19 3.30
C SER A 106 -5.91 -4.71 3.34
N ALA A 107 -5.46 -5.42 2.33
CA ALA A 107 -5.54 -6.88 2.16
C ALA A 107 -6.95 -7.50 2.43
N GLY A 108 -7.95 -6.68 2.73
CA GLY A 108 -9.31 -7.12 3.10
C GLY A 108 -9.45 -7.59 4.55
N VAL A 109 -8.54 -7.20 5.44
CA VAL A 109 -8.67 -7.39 6.89
C VAL A 109 -9.89 -6.65 7.46
N ASP A 110 -10.25 -6.91 8.70
CA ASP A 110 -11.30 -6.16 9.38
C ASP A 110 -10.88 -4.70 9.58
N TYR A 111 -11.85 -3.81 9.74
CA TYR A 111 -11.58 -2.38 9.79
C TYR A 111 -10.71 -2.00 10.99
N ASP A 112 -11.00 -2.58 12.15
CA ASP A 112 -10.25 -2.26 13.37
C ASP A 112 -8.78 -2.72 13.25
N ASP A 113 -8.53 -3.93 12.76
CA ASP A 113 -7.19 -4.40 12.45
C ASP A 113 -6.49 -3.49 11.41
N TYR A 114 -7.25 -3.01 10.41
CA TYR A 114 -6.70 -2.12 9.41
C TYR A 114 -6.32 -0.76 10.00
N LEU A 115 -7.09 -0.25 10.93
CA LEU A 115 -6.81 1.02 11.60
C LEU A 115 -5.51 0.95 12.42
N ASP A 116 -5.29 -0.17 13.13
CA ASP A 116 -4.05 -0.43 13.86
C ASP A 116 -2.86 -0.56 12.90
N GLN A 117 -3.03 -1.29 11.79
CA GLN A 117 -2.00 -1.40 10.75
C GLN A 117 -1.66 -0.04 10.12
N VAL A 118 -2.65 0.82 9.92
CA VAL A 118 -2.45 2.18 9.38
C VAL A 118 -1.63 3.01 10.34
N ASP A 119 -1.97 3.00 11.63
CA ASP A 119 -1.24 3.74 12.65
C ASP A 119 0.24 3.35 12.66
N MET A 120 0.55 2.06 12.77
CA MET A 120 1.92 1.54 12.75
C MET A 120 2.66 1.90 11.47
N ALA A 121 2.01 1.75 10.30
CA ALA A 121 2.62 2.02 9.01
C ALA A 121 2.97 3.51 8.82
N LEU A 122 2.10 4.42 9.26
CA LEU A 122 2.35 5.87 9.19
C LEU A 122 3.52 6.27 10.08
N HIS A 123 3.61 5.73 11.28
CA HIS A 123 4.75 5.97 12.19
C HIS A 123 6.07 5.43 11.62
N ALA A 124 6.03 4.36 10.83
CA ALA A 124 7.20 3.80 10.17
C ALA A 124 7.59 4.52 8.86
N GLY A 125 6.82 5.49 8.39
CA GLY A 125 7.17 6.30 7.21
C GLY A 125 6.26 6.16 5.99
N ALA A 126 5.13 5.45 6.08
CA ALA A 126 4.15 5.42 5.00
C ALA A 126 3.66 6.83 4.65
N SER A 127 3.50 7.10 3.36
CA SER A 127 2.95 8.38 2.87
C SER A 127 1.42 8.43 2.88
N GLY A 128 0.77 7.31 3.15
CA GLY A 128 -0.66 7.20 3.21
C GLY A 128 -1.14 5.78 3.00
N VAL A 129 -2.40 5.65 2.59
CA VAL A 129 -3.05 4.35 2.42
C VAL A 129 -3.86 4.27 1.13
N LEU A 130 -4.01 3.05 0.60
CA LEU A 130 -4.95 2.72 -0.47
C LEU A 130 -5.78 1.51 -0.04
N GLY A 131 -6.70 1.77 0.86
CA GLY A 131 -7.64 0.78 1.38
C GLY A 131 -8.85 0.60 0.45
N GLY A 132 -9.39 -0.59 0.45
CA GLY A 132 -10.60 -0.95 -0.28
C GLY A 132 -11.59 -1.68 0.63
N ARG A 133 -11.56 -3.00 0.59
CA ARG A 133 -12.52 -3.87 1.29
C ARG A 133 -12.61 -3.62 2.79
N ALA A 134 -11.56 -3.19 3.47
CA ALA A 134 -11.62 -2.83 4.89
C ALA A 134 -12.65 -1.73 5.17
N PHE A 135 -12.89 -0.80 4.22
CA PHE A 135 -13.86 0.27 4.40
C PHE A 135 -15.30 -0.17 4.12
N TRP A 136 -15.53 -1.10 3.17
CA TRP A 136 -16.86 -1.32 2.59
C TRP A 136 -17.30 -2.79 2.47
N LYS A 137 -16.55 -3.77 2.95
CA LYS A 137 -16.91 -5.19 2.74
C LYS A 137 -18.28 -5.55 3.32
N GLU A 138 -18.68 -4.95 4.43
CA GLU A 138 -19.97 -5.20 5.08
C GLU A 138 -21.15 -4.56 4.35
N TYR A 139 -20.91 -3.67 3.37
CA TYR A 139 -21.95 -3.16 2.48
C TYR A 139 -22.71 -4.29 1.78
N PHE A 140 -22.00 -5.32 1.36
CA PHE A 140 -22.61 -6.47 0.68
C PHE A 140 -23.36 -7.42 1.61
N GLN A 141 -23.27 -7.24 2.91
CA GLN A 141 -24.03 -7.97 3.90
C GLN A 141 -25.40 -7.31 4.19
N GLN A 142 -25.59 -6.06 3.73
CA GLN A 142 -26.85 -5.35 3.90
C GLN A 142 -27.91 -5.90 2.95
N THR A 143 -29.07 -6.24 3.51
CA THR A 143 -30.15 -6.96 2.80
C THR A 143 -31.01 -6.07 1.90
N ASP A 144 -31.09 -4.77 2.20
CA ASP A 144 -31.95 -3.80 1.49
C ASP A 144 -31.24 -2.49 1.15
N ALA A 145 -31.90 -1.63 0.40
CA ALA A 145 -31.34 -0.37 -0.08
C ALA A 145 -31.12 0.66 1.05
N ASP A 146 -31.97 0.65 2.06
CA ASP A 146 -31.86 1.60 3.17
C ASP A 146 -30.70 1.23 4.09
N GLY A 147 -30.53 -0.06 4.40
CA GLY A 147 -29.37 -0.56 5.11
C GLY A 147 -28.04 -0.26 4.39
N ARG A 148 -28.02 -0.45 3.06
CA ARG A 148 -26.85 -0.09 2.25
C ARG A 148 -26.53 1.39 2.29
N ARG A 149 -27.55 2.23 2.21
CA ARG A 149 -27.41 3.69 2.31
C ARG A 149 -26.90 4.09 3.68
N ALA A 150 -27.51 3.56 4.75
CA ALA A 150 -27.09 3.83 6.13
C ALA A 150 -25.62 3.40 6.35
N PHE A 151 -25.22 2.21 5.87
CA PHE A 151 -23.84 1.79 5.95
C PHE A 151 -22.87 2.79 5.29
N LEU A 152 -23.18 3.27 4.09
CA LEU A 152 -22.32 4.23 3.39
C LEU A 152 -22.22 5.58 4.11
N THR A 153 -23.35 6.10 4.60
CA THR A 153 -23.40 7.43 5.24
C THR A 153 -22.82 7.45 6.64
N ASP A 154 -23.02 6.38 7.40
CA ASP A 154 -22.73 6.38 8.84
C ASP A 154 -21.46 5.59 9.18
N VAL A 155 -21.22 4.48 8.48
CA VAL A 155 -20.07 3.60 8.75
C VAL A 155 -18.90 3.89 7.82
N ALA A 156 -19.09 3.71 6.51
CA ALA A 156 -17.97 3.83 5.55
C ALA A 156 -17.41 5.26 5.53
N ARG A 157 -18.27 6.27 5.60
CA ARG A 157 -17.84 7.67 5.67
C ARG A 157 -17.02 7.95 6.93
N LYS A 158 -17.44 7.41 8.08
CA LYS A 158 -16.70 7.58 9.33
C LYS A 158 -15.34 6.93 9.24
N ARG A 159 -15.28 5.69 8.76
CA ARG A 159 -14.02 4.95 8.55
C ARG A 159 -13.03 5.71 7.67
N LEU A 160 -13.49 6.29 6.58
CA LEU A 160 -12.66 7.12 5.71
C LEU A 160 -12.16 8.38 6.43
N ALA A 161 -13.02 9.03 7.22
CA ALA A 161 -12.62 10.22 7.96
C ALA A 161 -11.60 9.91 9.07
N ASP A 162 -11.76 8.80 9.78
CA ASP A 162 -10.83 8.37 10.82
C ASP A 162 -9.42 8.11 10.22
N VAL A 163 -9.36 7.41 9.09
CA VAL A 163 -8.08 7.13 8.39
C VAL A 163 -7.49 8.40 7.76
N ASP A 164 -8.31 9.28 7.16
CA ASP A 164 -7.84 10.58 6.63
C ASP A 164 -7.19 11.43 7.73
N ALA A 165 -7.79 11.44 8.93
CA ALA A 165 -7.24 12.16 10.08
C ALA A 165 -5.86 11.60 10.49
N GLN A 166 -5.71 10.28 10.60
CA GLN A 166 -4.41 9.66 10.90
C GLN A 166 -3.35 9.98 9.84
N VAL A 167 -3.72 9.87 8.55
CA VAL A 167 -2.79 10.17 7.45
C VAL A 167 -2.34 11.62 7.47
N ARG A 168 -3.24 12.56 7.76
CA ARG A 168 -2.90 14.00 7.87
C ARG A 168 -1.99 14.30 9.06
N GLU A 169 -2.13 13.58 10.15
CA GLU A 169 -1.35 13.78 11.38
C GLU A 169 0.03 13.12 11.29
N ASN A 170 0.09 11.89 10.81
CA ASN A 170 1.27 11.03 10.95
C ASN A 170 1.91 10.62 9.62
N GLY A 171 1.26 10.86 8.48
CA GLY A 171 1.76 10.42 7.18
C GLY A 171 3.02 11.17 6.73
N SER A 172 4.00 10.44 6.24
CA SER A 172 5.22 11.02 5.66
C SER A 172 4.90 11.67 4.32
N PRO A 173 5.22 12.95 4.08
CA PRO A 173 4.92 13.59 2.82
C PRO A 173 5.64 12.88 1.65
N TRP A 174 4.87 12.38 0.68
CA TRP A 174 5.38 11.60 -0.46
C TRP A 174 6.51 12.31 -1.23
N PHE A 175 6.46 13.64 -1.33
CA PHE A 175 7.41 14.43 -2.10
C PHE A 175 8.81 14.46 -1.48
N THR A 176 8.95 14.20 -0.19
CA THR A 176 10.25 14.17 0.49
C THR A 176 11.14 13.05 -0.03
N ARG A 177 10.55 11.92 -0.44
CA ARG A 177 11.28 10.80 -1.09
C ARG A 177 11.87 11.18 -2.45
N TYR A 178 11.36 12.23 -3.07
CA TYR A 178 11.89 12.81 -4.31
C TYR A 178 12.84 13.99 -4.06
N GLY A 179 13.14 14.29 -2.81
CA GLY A 179 14.01 15.40 -2.43
C GLY A 179 13.35 16.78 -2.51
N PHE A 180 12.02 16.84 -2.59
CA PHE A 180 11.28 18.11 -2.60
C PHE A 180 10.84 18.52 -1.19
N SER A 181 10.73 19.81 -0.97
CA SER A 181 10.10 20.43 0.19
C SER A 181 8.67 20.88 -0.12
N ALA A 182 7.90 21.22 0.90
CA ALA A 182 6.57 21.82 0.73
C ALA A 182 6.63 23.16 -0.01
N GLU A 183 7.73 23.93 0.16
CA GLU A 183 7.95 25.20 -0.54
C GLU A 183 8.15 24.95 -2.05
N ASP A 184 8.94 23.95 -2.43
CA ASP A 184 9.13 23.57 -3.83
C ASP A 184 7.79 23.27 -4.51
N LEU A 185 6.92 22.48 -3.85
CA LEU A 185 5.58 22.17 -4.37
C LEU A 185 4.69 23.40 -4.48
N GLY A 186 4.83 24.38 -3.59
CA GLY A 186 4.10 25.64 -3.64
C GLY A 186 4.40 26.46 -4.91
N THR A 187 5.51 26.21 -5.57
CA THR A 187 5.94 26.87 -6.82
C THR A 187 5.47 26.14 -8.08
N VAL A 188 5.09 24.87 -7.99
CA VAL A 188 4.62 24.08 -9.14
C VAL A 188 3.31 24.68 -9.66
N ARG A 189 3.27 24.92 -10.96
CA ARG A 189 2.08 25.40 -11.66
C ARG A 189 1.83 24.50 -12.87
N ALA A 190 0.59 24.06 -13.00
CA ALA A 190 0.17 23.39 -14.23
C ALA A 190 0.29 24.37 -15.41
N VAL A 191 0.87 23.92 -16.50
CA VAL A 191 0.92 24.72 -17.75
C VAL A 191 -0.52 24.92 -18.24
N GLU A 192 -0.86 26.14 -18.63
CA GLU A 192 -2.19 26.43 -19.18
C GLU A 192 -2.50 25.49 -20.34
N GLY A 193 -3.68 24.89 -20.31
CA GLY A 193 -4.11 23.92 -21.33
C GLY A 193 -3.48 22.54 -21.21
N TRP A 194 -2.81 22.20 -20.10
CA TRP A 194 -2.20 20.88 -19.88
C TRP A 194 -3.18 19.71 -20.13
N HIS A 195 -4.44 19.87 -19.73
CA HIS A 195 -5.50 18.86 -19.87
C HIS A 195 -5.96 18.62 -21.33
N PHE A 196 -5.50 19.43 -22.28
CA PHE A 196 -5.72 19.22 -23.72
C PHE A 196 -4.54 18.50 -24.40
N ARG A 197 -3.49 18.15 -23.66
CA ARG A 197 -2.28 17.51 -24.21
C ARG A 197 -2.27 16.00 -24.04
N TYR A 198 -3.26 15.45 -23.34
CA TYR A 198 -3.42 14.02 -23.05
C TYR A 198 -4.71 13.48 -23.67
#